data_359fc0d1a6519bc530ed010a8218c9e3
#
_entry.id   359fc0d1a6519bc530ed010a8218c9e3
#
_cell.length_a   1.000
_cell.length_b   1.000
_cell.length_c   1.000
_cell.angle_alpha   90.00
_cell.angle_beta   90.00
_cell.angle_gamma   90.00
#
_symmetry.space_group_name_H-M   'P 1'
#
loop_
_entity.id
_entity.type
_entity.pdbx_description
1 polymer ?
#
loop_
_entity_poly.entity_id
_entity_poly.type
_entity_poly.pdbx_seq_one_letter_code
_entity_poly.pdbx_strand_id
1 'polypeptide(L)'
;HEAVRMAPLIPVYDVEGNWAGTKANGLGDSKNPVAQLYNQRENYNDNLNLLGNLYLDINFLKYFQFKTNVGVNVEDSGSKEFNPKTYWNKGDANTLVNSLKEARGRKSELVWNNTLTFTKKFRETHNLNVLLGTEAISSKIENLSAYRSNFIIEDPDYRYLDAGESNKDNTGNANEYALFSLFARVNYQYKDKYYLGAIIRRDGSSRFGANHRYGYFPGVNAAWRLTEENFMKGQDILSDLKIRASYGLTGNQDIDNYAFASMYYTNISTSSYPIAGDPNSVTQGISKESIGNPDLKWETTTQTNIGIDAGLFNNKLNLSFDFYHKYTTDILQRITYPSTGGVASAPFMNIGEMQNNGYELNINFQNTTDYGFRYELGLILSGYRNE
;
A
#
# COMPACT_ATOMS: atom_id res chain seq x y z
N HIS A 1 -22.31 -8.24 -15.67
CA HIS A 1 -22.06 -7.64 -17.00
C HIS A 1 -22.73 -8.47 -18.10
N GLU A 2 -22.54 -9.80 -18.16
CA GLU A 2 -23.12 -10.68 -19.16
C GLU A 2 -24.68 -10.70 -19.16
N ALA A 3 -25.31 -10.62 -17.98
CA ALA A 3 -26.76 -10.58 -17.86
C ALA A 3 -27.40 -9.38 -18.58
N VAL A 4 -26.69 -8.26 -18.69
CA VAL A 4 -27.17 -7.06 -19.41
C VAL A 4 -26.95 -7.17 -20.92
N ARG A 5 -25.96 -7.95 -21.35
CA ARG A 5 -25.63 -8.18 -22.77
C ARG A 5 -26.45 -9.29 -23.40
N MET A 6 -26.99 -10.20 -22.59
CA MET A 6 -27.79 -11.32 -23.09
C MET A 6 -29.09 -10.84 -23.74
N ALA A 7 -29.37 -11.29 -24.94
CA ALA A 7 -30.62 -10.98 -25.59
C ALA A 7 -31.82 -11.57 -24.82
N PRO A 8 -32.89 -10.81 -24.56
CA PRO A 8 -34.01 -11.24 -23.72
C PRO A 8 -34.81 -12.42 -24.35
N LEU A 9 -34.57 -12.75 -25.60
CA LEU A 9 -35.14 -13.91 -26.29
C LEU A 9 -34.49 -15.26 -25.93
N ILE A 10 -33.34 -15.23 -25.28
CA ILE A 10 -32.61 -16.44 -24.92
C ILE A 10 -33.01 -16.84 -23.49
N PRO A 11 -33.72 -17.99 -23.32
CA PRO A 11 -34.08 -18.50 -21.99
C PRO A 11 -32.84 -19.02 -21.25
N VAL A 12 -32.99 -19.35 -19.97
CA VAL A 12 -31.92 -19.98 -19.17
C VAL A 12 -31.66 -21.40 -19.63
N TYR A 13 -32.72 -22.14 -19.96
CA TYR A 13 -32.66 -23.52 -20.43
C TYR A 13 -33.36 -23.66 -21.80
N ASP A 14 -32.85 -24.54 -22.62
CA ASP A 14 -33.48 -24.92 -23.86
C ASP A 14 -34.70 -25.86 -23.64
N VAL A 15 -35.33 -26.28 -24.70
CA VAL A 15 -36.53 -27.16 -24.65
C VAL A 15 -36.22 -28.58 -24.15
N GLU A 16 -34.95 -28.96 -24.15
CA GLU A 16 -34.45 -30.27 -23.67
C GLU A 16 -33.95 -30.18 -22.24
N GLY A 17 -33.98 -28.99 -21.61
CA GLY A 17 -33.50 -28.75 -20.25
C GLY A 17 -31.99 -28.50 -20.14
N ASN A 18 -31.27 -28.36 -21.25
CA ASN A 18 -29.86 -27.99 -21.26
C ASN A 18 -29.72 -26.48 -21.15
N TRP A 19 -28.51 -25.99 -20.88
CA TRP A 19 -28.21 -24.57 -20.86
C TRP A 19 -28.47 -23.96 -22.27
N ALA A 20 -29.35 -22.98 -22.36
CA ALA A 20 -29.53 -22.22 -23.58
C ALA A 20 -28.40 -21.18 -23.77
N GLY A 21 -28.11 -20.85 -25.02
CA GLY A 21 -27.05 -19.91 -25.37
C GLY A 21 -27.20 -19.30 -26.74
N THR A 22 -26.14 -18.70 -27.24
CA THR A 22 -26.10 -17.92 -28.48
C THR A 22 -25.71 -18.74 -29.71
N LYS A 23 -25.92 -20.04 -29.71
CA LYS A 23 -25.49 -20.94 -30.80
C LYS A 23 -26.13 -20.61 -32.14
N ALA A 24 -27.38 -20.12 -32.13
CA ALA A 24 -28.09 -19.74 -33.34
C ALA A 24 -27.62 -18.40 -33.91
N ASN A 25 -27.78 -18.22 -35.23
CA ASN A 25 -27.41 -16.99 -35.93
C ASN A 25 -28.25 -15.79 -35.43
N GLY A 26 -27.61 -14.63 -35.28
CA GLY A 26 -28.26 -13.39 -34.88
C GLY A 26 -28.43 -13.18 -33.37
N LEU A 27 -28.02 -14.15 -32.54
CA LEU A 27 -28.18 -14.07 -31.08
C LEU A 27 -26.97 -13.43 -30.35
N GLY A 28 -25.95 -12.96 -31.09
CA GLY A 28 -24.75 -12.38 -30.50
C GLY A 28 -23.76 -13.43 -29.99
N ASP A 29 -22.88 -13.01 -29.04
CA ASP A 29 -21.79 -13.81 -28.49
C ASP A 29 -21.82 -13.90 -26.97
N SER A 30 -22.85 -13.38 -26.31
CA SER A 30 -22.97 -13.35 -24.85
C SER A 30 -23.10 -14.75 -24.27
N LYS A 31 -22.46 -14.98 -23.13
CA LYS A 31 -22.55 -16.25 -22.41
C LYS A 31 -23.76 -16.25 -21.48
N ASN A 32 -24.40 -17.41 -21.32
CA ASN A 32 -25.49 -17.58 -20.37
C ASN A 32 -25.02 -17.29 -18.94
N PRO A 33 -25.48 -16.22 -18.28
CA PRO A 33 -24.96 -15.80 -16.99
C PRO A 33 -25.29 -16.79 -15.87
N VAL A 34 -26.42 -17.49 -15.94
CA VAL A 34 -26.82 -18.51 -14.96
C VAL A 34 -25.94 -19.76 -15.11
N ALA A 35 -25.68 -20.17 -16.34
CA ALA A 35 -24.76 -21.27 -16.63
C ALA A 35 -23.34 -20.96 -16.15
N GLN A 36 -22.88 -19.72 -16.35
CA GLN A 36 -21.56 -19.29 -15.83
C GLN A 36 -21.48 -19.40 -14.31
N LEU A 37 -22.46 -18.86 -13.59
CA LEU A 37 -22.49 -18.93 -12.12
C LEU A 37 -22.56 -20.37 -11.64
N TYR A 38 -23.35 -21.22 -12.29
CA TYR A 38 -23.43 -22.64 -11.95
C TYR A 38 -22.11 -23.35 -12.18
N ASN A 39 -21.42 -23.10 -13.28
CA ASN A 39 -20.14 -23.71 -13.62
C ASN A 39 -19.02 -23.29 -12.66
N GLN A 40 -19.08 -22.07 -12.15
CA GLN A 40 -18.07 -21.51 -11.25
C GLN A 40 -18.41 -21.67 -9.76
N ARG A 41 -19.54 -22.31 -9.41
CA ARG A 41 -20.01 -22.39 -8.02
C ARG A 41 -19.05 -23.10 -7.05
N GLU A 42 -18.17 -23.96 -7.58
CA GLU A 42 -17.15 -24.67 -6.82
C GLU A 42 -15.77 -23.98 -6.90
N ASN A 43 -15.67 -22.91 -7.66
CA ASN A 43 -14.47 -22.09 -7.69
C ASN A 43 -14.42 -21.25 -6.41
N TYR A 44 -13.28 -21.18 -5.79
CA TYR A 44 -13.12 -20.43 -4.55
C TYR A 44 -11.78 -19.71 -4.48
N ASN A 45 -11.78 -18.66 -3.69
CA ASN A 45 -10.58 -18.02 -3.18
C ASN A 45 -10.65 -18.05 -1.65
N ASP A 46 -9.60 -18.50 -1.01
CA ASP A 46 -9.43 -18.47 0.43
C ASP A 46 -8.29 -17.53 0.81
N ASN A 47 -8.45 -16.85 1.92
CA ASN A 47 -7.41 -15.99 2.47
C ASN A 47 -7.41 -16.12 3.99
N LEU A 48 -6.26 -16.52 4.53
CA LEU A 48 -6.01 -16.58 5.97
C LEU A 48 -4.99 -15.50 6.32
N ASN A 49 -5.37 -14.57 7.19
CA ASN A 49 -4.47 -13.53 7.68
C ASN A 49 -4.27 -13.71 9.19
N LEU A 50 -3.01 -13.95 9.58
CA LEU A 50 -2.57 -14.07 10.96
C LEU A 50 -1.75 -12.85 11.34
N LEU A 51 -2.30 -12.02 12.23
CA LEU A 51 -1.62 -10.87 12.82
C LEU A 51 -1.26 -11.21 14.28
N GLY A 52 0.00 -11.05 14.62
CA GLY A 52 0.50 -11.25 15.97
C GLY A 52 1.45 -10.14 16.39
N ASN A 53 1.39 -9.76 17.66
CA ASN A 53 2.23 -8.73 18.23
C ASN A 53 2.62 -9.11 19.66
N LEU A 54 3.92 -9.08 19.95
CA LEU A 54 4.47 -9.29 21.29
C LEU A 54 5.36 -8.11 21.64
N TYR A 55 5.14 -7.53 22.81
CA TYR A 55 5.98 -6.44 23.29
C TYR A 55 6.41 -6.63 24.74
N LEU A 56 7.55 -6.06 25.06
CA LEU A 56 8.07 -5.92 26.39
C LEU A 56 8.31 -4.44 26.68
N ASP A 57 7.79 -3.95 27.80
CA ASP A 57 7.90 -2.58 28.25
C ASP A 57 8.53 -2.57 29.65
N ILE A 58 9.70 -1.94 29.77
CA ILE A 58 10.48 -1.91 31.02
C ILE A 58 10.70 -0.46 31.41
N ASN A 59 10.18 -0.07 32.57
CA ASN A 59 10.46 1.23 33.18
C ASN A 59 11.56 1.06 34.23
N PHE A 60 12.63 1.83 34.13
CA PHE A 60 13.79 1.74 35.03
C PHE A 60 14.42 3.10 35.31
N LEU A 61 15.20 3.18 36.36
CA LEU A 61 15.87 4.40 36.81
C LEU A 61 14.97 5.65 36.88
N LYS A 62 13.66 5.45 37.18
CA LYS A 62 12.63 6.49 37.32
C LYS A 62 12.31 7.31 36.06
N TYR A 63 13.26 7.47 35.14
CA TYR A 63 13.16 8.37 33.98
C TYR A 63 13.24 7.66 32.64
N PHE A 64 13.56 6.39 32.62
CA PHE A 64 13.80 5.62 31.40
C PHE A 64 12.70 4.58 31.19
N GLN A 65 12.28 4.48 29.96
CA GLN A 65 11.40 3.41 29.45
C GLN A 65 12.08 2.76 28.24
N PHE A 66 12.27 1.47 28.30
CA PHE A 66 12.68 0.67 27.16
C PHE A 66 11.50 -0.16 26.69
N LYS A 67 11.16 -0.06 25.39
CA LYS A 67 10.13 -0.89 24.77
C LYS A 67 10.71 -1.60 23.56
N THR A 68 10.54 -2.92 23.51
CA THR A 68 10.78 -3.75 22.33
C THR A 68 9.46 -4.36 21.90
N ASN A 69 9.23 -4.41 20.59
CA ASN A 69 7.99 -4.90 20.02
C ASN A 69 8.31 -5.71 18.76
N VAL A 70 7.81 -6.95 18.69
CA VAL A 70 7.91 -7.83 17.53
C VAL A 70 6.52 -8.06 17.00
N GLY A 71 6.26 -7.65 15.76
CA GLY A 71 5.03 -7.88 15.02
C GLY A 71 5.25 -8.87 13.89
N VAL A 72 4.30 -9.77 13.69
CA VAL A 72 4.30 -10.75 12.60
C VAL A 72 2.97 -10.62 11.86
N ASN A 73 3.05 -10.55 10.54
CA ASN A 73 1.90 -10.64 9.66
C ASN A 73 2.14 -11.77 8.65
N VAL A 74 1.31 -12.81 8.68
CA VAL A 74 1.34 -13.92 7.72
C VAL A 74 0.00 -13.98 7.02
N GLU A 75 0.04 -13.88 5.70
CA GLU A 75 -1.12 -13.98 4.83
C GLU A 75 -0.90 -15.18 3.91
N ASP A 76 -1.77 -16.19 4.02
CA ASP A 76 -1.80 -17.34 3.14
C ASP A 76 -3.07 -17.22 2.28
N SER A 77 -2.90 -17.16 0.96
CA SER A 77 -3.99 -17.09 -0.02
C SER A 77 -4.01 -18.32 -0.89
N GLY A 78 -5.21 -18.79 -1.22
CA GLY A 78 -5.43 -19.91 -2.09
C GLY A 78 -6.53 -19.64 -3.10
N SER A 79 -6.41 -20.22 -4.28
CA SER A 79 -7.47 -20.22 -5.25
C SER A 79 -7.56 -21.54 -5.99
N LYS A 80 -8.79 -21.94 -6.32
CA LYS A 80 -9.09 -23.08 -7.17
C LYS A 80 -10.12 -22.66 -8.19
N GLU A 81 -9.77 -22.78 -9.47
CA GLU A 81 -10.60 -22.37 -10.59
C GLU A 81 -10.70 -23.52 -11.60
N PHE A 82 -11.90 -24.09 -11.74
CA PHE A 82 -12.22 -25.09 -12.74
C PHE A 82 -13.08 -24.47 -13.81
N ASN A 83 -12.70 -24.60 -15.08
CA ASN A 83 -13.43 -24.15 -16.24
C ASN A 83 -13.94 -25.38 -17.01
N PRO A 84 -15.24 -25.74 -16.92
CA PRO A 84 -15.79 -26.88 -17.62
C PRO A 84 -15.96 -26.62 -19.12
N LYS A 85 -16.15 -27.67 -19.91
CA LYS A 85 -16.53 -27.56 -21.33
C LYS A 85 -17.89 -26.92 -21.47
N THR A 86 -18.04 -26.10 -22.51
CA THR A 86 -19.35 -25.49 -22.87
C THR A 86 -19.61 -25.68 -24.34
N TYR A 87 -20.90 -25.93 -24.71
CA TYR A 87 -21.31 -26.26 -26.08
C TYR A 87 -22.50 -25.44 -26.60
N TRP A 88 -23.08 -24.61 -25.72
CA TRP A 88 -24.32 -23.89 -26.00
C TRP A 88 -24.09 -22.46 -26.51
N ASN A 89 -22.87 -21.98 -26.51
CA ASN A 89 -22.55 -20.66 -27.02
C ASN A 89 -22.08 -20.72 -28.49
N LYS A 90 -21.99 -19.56 -29.15
CA LYS A 90 -21.54 -19.47 -30.54
C LYS A 90 -19.98 -19.50 -30.56
N GLY A 91 -19.44 -20.33 -31.45
CA GLY A 91 -18.00 -20.32 -31.82
C GLY A 91 -17.05 -20.24 -30.63
N ASP A 92 -16.19 -19.23 -30.64
CA ASP A 92 -15.13 -19.00 -29.63
C ASP A 92 -15.67 -18.68 -28.24
N ALA A 93 -16.96 -18.41 -28.08
CA ALA A 93 -17.58 -18.26 -26.76
C ALA A 93 -17.73 -19.60 -26.02
N ASN A 94 -17.54 -20.74 -26.69
CA ASN A 94 -17.48 -22.05 -26.06
C ASN A 94 -16.10 -22.33 -25.48
N THR A 95 -16.09 -23.04 -24.36
CA THR A 95 -14.89 -23.64 -23.78
C THR A 95 -14.79 -25.08 -24.25
N LEU A 96 -13.91 -25.36 -25.20
CA LEU A 96 -13.80 -26.70 -25.84
C LEU A 96 -12.95 -27.67 -25.01
N VAL A 97 -12.06 -27.14 -24.20
CA VAL A 97 -11.15 -27.91 -23.34
C VAL A 97 -11.33 -27.43 -21.90
N ASN A 98 -11.71 -28.33 -21.02
CA ASN A 98 -11.81 -28.01 -19.60
C ASN A 98 -10.42 -27.86 -18.97
N SER A 99 -10.36 -27.10 -17.89
CA SER A 99 -9.09 -26.81 -17.22
C SER A 99 -9.27 -26.58 -15.73
N LEU A 100 -8.22 -26.87 -14.98
CA LEU A 100 -8.08 -26.57 -13.56
C LEU A 100 -6.80 -25.74 -13.34
N LYS A 101 -6.96 -24.63 -12.65
CA LYS A 101 -5.87 -23.83 -12.11
C LYS A 101 -5.98 -23.80 -10.59
N GLU A 102 -4.90 -24.11 -9.92
CA GLU A 102 -4.74 -23.90 -8.48
C GLU A 102 -3.56 -22.97 -8.22
N ALA A 103 -3.73 -22.01 -7.30
CA ALA A 103 -2.65 -21.13 -6.91
C ALA A 103 -2.58 -21.00 -5.39
N ARG A 104 -1.36 -20.81 -4.90
CA ARG A 104 -1.04 -20.53 -3.50
C ARG A 104 -0.09 -19.35 -3.44
N GLY A 105 -0.41 -18.40 -2.57
CA GLY A 105 0.42 -17.26 -2.25
C GLY A 105 0.65 -17.18 -0.76
N ARG A 106 1.87 -16.86 -0.36
CA ARG A 106 2.21 -16.61 1.04
C ARG A 106 2.99 -15.32 1.15
N LYS A 107 2.46 -14.39 1.95
CA LYS A 107 3.19 -13.21 2.38
C LYS A 107 3.55 -13.38 3.86
N SER A 108 4.80 -13.13 4.20
CA SER A 108 5.28 -13.10 5.58
C SER A 108 6.01 -11.79 5.82
N GLU A 109 5.62 -11.08 6.87
CA GLU A 109 6.23 -9.82 7.26
C GLU A 109 6.56 -9.85 8.75
N LEU A 110 7.78 -9.47 9.07
CA LEU A 110 8.30 -9.31 10.42
C LEU A 110 8.66 -7.85 10.64
N VAL A 111 8.16 -7.27 11.70
CA VAL A 111 8.48 -5.90 12.14
C VAL A 111 9.05 -5.97 13.54
N TRP A 112 10.25 -5.42 13.74
CA TRP A 112 10.89 -5.37 15.03
C TRP A 112 11.28 -3.93 15.39
N ASN A 113 10.64 -3.39 16.43
CA ASN A 113 10.85 -2.02 16.91
C ASN A 113 11.45 -2.03 18.28
N ASN A 114 12.46 -1.19 18.52
CA ASN A 114 13.03 -0.94 19.82
C ASN A 114 13.05 0.56 20.08
N THR A 115 12.63 1.00 21.25
CA THR A 115 12.69 2.40 21.66
C THR A 115 13.23 2.54 23.07
N LEU A 116 14.06 3.54 23.27
CA LEU A 116 14.52 3.99 24.58
C LEU A 116 14.06 5.43 24.77
N THR A 117 13.20 5.65 25.74
CA THR A 117 12.64 6.97 26.06
C THR A 117 13.17 7.44 27.40
N PHE A 118 13.68 8.66 27.43
CA PHE A 118 14.03 9.40 28.64
C PHE A 118 13.05 10.55 28.83
N THR A 119 12.38 10.61 29.98
CA THR A 119 11.44 11.70 30.31
C THR A 119 11.78 12.26 31.69
N LYS A 120 12.03 13.55 31.75
CA LYS A 120 12.32 14.23 33.01
C LYS A 120 11.79 15.64 33.03
N LYS A 121 11.13 15.98 34.13
CA LYS A 121 10.74 17.35 34.48
C LYS A 121 11.78 17.96 35.47
N PHE A 122 12.32 19.08 35.09
CA PHE A 122 13.35 19.82 35.88
C PHE A 122 12.72 21.12 36.43
N ARG A 123 12.97 21.39 37.67
CA ARG A 123 12.53 22.65 38.33
C ARG A 123 11.07 22.99 38.07
N GLU A 124 10.18 21.99 37.94
CA GLU A 124 8.76 22.11 37.67
C GLU A 124 8.37 22.87 36.37
N THR A 125 9.33 23.47 35.68
CA THR A 125 9.12 24.35 34.52
C THR A 125 9.69 23.82 33.21
N HIS A 126 10.63 22.88 33.27
CA HIS A 126 11.28 22.32 32.09
C HIS A 126 10.90 20.86 31.92
N ASN A 127 10.27 20.50 30.86
CA ASN A 127 9.94 19.12 30.54
C ASN A 127 10.74 18.68 29.32
N LEU A 128 11.55 17.63 29.47
CA LEU A 128 12.38 17.06 28.41
C LEU A 128 11.97 15.61 28.17
N ASN A 129 11.69 15.28 26.91
CA ASN A 129 11.47 13.93 26.44
C ASN A 129 12.43 13.66 25.29
N VAL A 130 13.24 12.62 25.42
CA VAL A 130 14.20 12.17 24.39
C VAL A 130 13.87 10.72 24.07
N LEU A 131 13.72 10.39 22.80
CA LEU A 131 13.47 9.05 22.31
C LEU A 131 14.55 8.68 21.29
N LEU A 132 15.15 7.53 21.48
CA LEU A 132 16.02 6.85 20.51
C LEU A 132 15.33 5.57 20.08
N GLY A 133 15.37 5.25 18.80
CA GLY A 133 14.71 4.05 18.30
C GLY A 133 15.37 3.40 17.10
N THR A 134 15.08 2.11 16.95
CA THR A 134 15.43 1.31 15.78
C THR A 134 14.18 0.59 15.29
N GLU A 135 14.08 0.39 13.98
CA GLU A 135 13.04 -0.39 13.36
C GLU A 135 13.65 -1.26 12.27
N ALA A 136 13.26 -2.53 12.23
CA ALA A 136 13.63 -3.45 11.17
C ALA A 136 12.34 -4.08 10.62
N ILE A 137 12.19 -4.07 9.30
CA ILE A 137 11.08 -4.70 8.57
C ILE A 137 11.69 -5.66 7.57
N SER A 138 11.16 -6.88 7.53
CA SER A 138 11.48 -7.89 6.52
C SER A 138 10.18 -8.45 5.98
N SER A 139 10.00 -8.42 4.67
CA SER A 139 8.80 -8.94 4.00
C SER A 139 9.21 -9.86 2.86
N LYS A 140 8.55 -11.01 2.78
CA LYS A 140 8.72 -12.01 1.72
C LYS A 140 7.36 -12.41 1.19
N ILE A 141 7.24 -12.46 -0.13
CA ILE A 141 6.07 -12.95 -0.85
C ILE A 141 6.51 -14.12 -1.72
N GLU A 142 5.82 -15.24 -1.63
CA GLU A 142 6.06 -16.44 -2.43
C GLU A 142 4.75 -16.82 -3.11
N ASN A 143 4.82 -17.09 -4.41
CA ASN A 143 3.67 -17.52 -5.19
C ASN A 143 3.99 -18.82 -5.92
N LEU A 144 3.01 -19.69 -5.97
CA LEU A 144 3.02 -20.94 -6.73
C LEU A 144 1.69 -21.08 -7.45
N SER A 145 1.69 -21.44 -8.71
CA SER A 145 0.48 -21.85 -9.41
C SER A 145 0.73 -23.08 -10.25
N ALA A 146 -0.31 -23.89 -10.43
CA ALA A 146 -0.28 -25.05 -11.28
C ALA A 146 -1.54 -25.10 -12.13
N TYR A 147 -1.40 -25.65 -13.34
CA TYR A 147 -2.44 -25.71 -14.33
C TYR A 147 -2.42 -27.07 -15.03
N ARG A 148 -3.60 -27.65 -15.27
CA ARG A 148 -3.80 -28.78 -16.17
C ARG A 148 -5.11 -28.64 -16.92
N SER A 149 -5.22 -29.32 -18.05
CA SER A 149 -6.41 -29.34 -18.86
C SER A 149 -6.76 -30.79 -19.32
N ASN A 150 -7.87 -30.91 -20.01
CA ASN A 150 -8.38 -32.17 -20.56
C ASN A 150 -8.70 -33.19 -19.46
N PHE A 151 -9.67 -32.84 -18.62
CA PHE A 151 -10.24 -33.72 -17.61
C PHE A 151 -11.31 -34.60 -18.26
N ILE A 152 -11.25 -35.93 -18.04
CA ILE A 152 -12.25 -36.89 -18.52
C ILE A 152 -13.58 -36.70 -17.78
N ILE A 153 -13.50 -36.49 -16.46
CA ILE A 153 -14.62 -36.30 -15.54
C ILE A 153 -14.64 -34.88 -15.03
N GLU A 154 -15.78 -34.20 -15.16
CA GLU A 154 -15.94 -32.81 -14.69
C GLU A 154 -16.68 -32.69 -13.35
N ASP A 155 -17.01 -33.82 -12.70
CA ASP A 155 -17.62 -33.82 -11.38
C ASP A 155 -16.68 -33.17 -10.34
N PRO A 156 -17.18 -32.30 -9.44
CA PRO A 156 -16.38 -31.60 -8.43
C PRO A 156 -15.48 -32.51 -7.58
N ASP A 157 -15.94 -33.73 -7.26
CA ASP A 157 -15.22 -34.70 -6.45
C ASP A 157 -13.94 -35.22 -7.11
N TYR A 158 -13.82 -35.05 -8.44
CA TYR A 158 -12.68 -35.51 -9.25
C TYR A 158 -11.81 -34.38 -9.79
N ARG A 159 -12.06 -33.15 -9.40
CA ARG A 159 -11.29 -31.97 -9.85
C ARG A 159 -10.00 -31.79 -9.08
N TYR A 160 -9.03 -32.66 -9.33
CA TYR A 160 -7.67 -32.56 -8.83
C TYR A 160 -6.70 -32.43 -10.00
N LEU A 161 -5.62 -31.66 -9.81
CA LEU A 161 -4.63 -31.42 -10.88
C LEU A 161 -4.15 -32.71 -11.53
N ASP A 162 -4.00 -33.78 -10.74
CA ASP A 162 -3.52 -35.07 -11.24
C ASP A 162 -4.45 -35.77 -12.23
N ALA A 163 -5.74 -35.44 -12.20
CA ALA A 163 -6.75 -35.99 -13.12
C ALA A 163 -6.74 -35.31 -14.51
N GLY A 164 -6.04 -34.17 -14.69
CA GLY A 164 -5.90 -33.53 -15.99
C GLY A 164 -4.75 -34.13 -16.81
N GLU A 165 -5.03 -34.50 -18.06
CA GLU A 165 -4.09 -35.24 -18.91
C GLU A 165 -3.10 -34.35 -19.67
N SER A 166 -3.49 -33.10 -19.98
CA SER A 166 -2.79 -32.22 -20.92
C SER A 166 -2.37 -30.90 -20.28
N ASN A 167 -1.47 -30.16 -20.98
CA ASN A 167 -1.02 -28.81 -20.65
C ASN A 167 -0.52 -28.70 -19.18
N LYS A 168 0.36 -29.61 -18.81
CA LYS A 168 0.98 -29.63 -17.47
C LYS A 168 1.89 -28.43 -17.33
N ASP A 169 1.45 -27.42 -16.61
CA ASP A 169 2.19 -26.17 -16.40
C ASP A 169 2.22 -25.79 -14.93
N ASN A 170 3.30 -25.16 -14.53
CA ASN A 170 3.46 -24.61 -13.20
C ASN A 170 4.35 -23.38 -13.23
N THR A 171 4.08 -22.42 -12.37
CA THR A 171 4.89 -21.23 -12.16
C THR A 171 5.14 -21.00 -10.69
N GLY A 172 6.31 -20.45 -10.35
CA GLY A 172 6.62 -20.07 -8.99
C GLY A 172 7.63 -18.93 -8.97
N ASN A 173 7.44 -18.01 -8.04
CA ASN A 173 8.35 -16.91 -7.81
C ASN A 173 8.37 -16.50 -6.34
N ALA A 174 9.41 -15.78 -5.97
CA ALA A 174 9.52 -15.14 -4.68
C ALA A 174 10.02 -13.71 -4.84
N ASN A 175 9.55 -12.84 -3.96
CA ASN A 175 9.90 -11.44 -3.92
C ASN A 175 10.06 -11.00 -2.46
N GLU A 176 11.12 -10.24 -2.15
CA GLU A 176 11.39 -9.82 -0.79
C GLU A 176 11.97 -8.41 -0.71
N TYR A 177 11.72 -7.73 0.40
CA TYR A 177 12.37 -6.48 0.73
C TYR A 177 12.64 -6.36 2.23
N ALA A 178 13.58 -5.49 2.56
CA ALA A 178 13.91 -5.17 3.94
C ALA A 178 14.10 -3.66 4.12
N LEU A 179 13.69 -3.18 5.29
CA LEU A 179 13.92 -1.81 5.77
C LEU A 179 14.63 -1.85 7.10
N PHE A 180 15.58 -0.93 7.30
CA PHE A 180 16.20 -0.71 8.58
C PHE A 180 16.31 0.78 8.87
N SER A 181 15.80 1.19 10.02
CA SER A 181 15.69 2.58 10.41
C SER A 181 16.33 2.84 11.77
N LEU A 182 16.99 3.97 11.86
CA LEU A 182 17.47 4.57 13.11
C LEU A 182 16.83 5.94 13.26
N PHE A 183 16.26 6.24 14.42
CA PHE A 183 15.64 7.54 14.65
C PHE A 183 15.86 8.07 16.06
N ALA A 184 15.87 9.38 16.15
CA ALA A 184 15.96 10.12 17.41
C ALA A 184 14.95 11.25 17.40
N ARG A 185 14.29 11.49 18.52
CA ARG A 185 13.36 12.61 18.73
C ARG A 185 13.64 13.27 20.06
N VAL A 186 13.64 14.59 20.09
CA VAL A 186 13.73 15.41 21.28
C VAL A 186 12.52 16.34 21.31
N ASN A 187 11.79 16.33 22.42
CA ASN A 187 10.74 17.31 22.69
C ASN A 187 11.11 18.05 23.99
N TYR A 188 11.07 19.35 23.93
CA TYR A 188 11.34 20.22 25.05
C TYR A 188 10.19 21.22 25.23
N GLN A 189 9.75 21.37 26.47
CA GLN A 189 8.69 22.28 26.85
C GLN A 189 9.15 23.14 28.03
N TYR A 190 8.91 24.44 27.95
CA TYR A 190 9.24 25.39 28.99
C TYR A 190 7.99 26.13 29.47
N LYS A 191 7.69 26.00 30.76
CA LYS A 191 6.58 26.68 31.48
C LYS A 191 5.21 26.50 30.82
N ASP A 192 4.97 25.41 30.12
CA ASP A 192 3.76 25.20 29.30
C ASP A 192 3.48 26.29 28.26
N LYS A 193 4.48 27.12 27.94
CA LYS A 193 4.42 28.24 27.00
C LYS A 193 5.12 27.95 25.68
N TYR A 194 6.35 27.47 25.77
CA TYR A 194 7.20 27.26 24.62
C TYR A 194 7.45 25.78 24.41
N TYR A 195 7.21 25.32 23.21
CA TYR A 195 7.36 23.92 22.81
C TYR A 195 8.33 23.86 21.64
N LEU A 196 9.34 23.02 21.75
CA LEU A 196 10.32 22.78 20.69
C LEU A 196 10.44 21.26 20.49
N GLY A 197 10.40 20.83 19.25
CA GLY A 197 10.62 19.44 18.88
C GLY A 197 11.60 19.32 17.73
N ALA A 198 12.42 18.29 17.77
CA ALA A 198 13.29 17.90 16.67
C ALA A 198 13.27 16.39 16.50
N ILE A 199 13.29 15.93 15.27
CA ILE A 199 13.39 14.52 14.90
C ILE A 199 14.42 14.38 13.79
N ILE A 200 15.16 13.29 13.83
CA ILE A 200 15.93 12.81 12.69
C ILE A 200 15.68 11.32 12.51
N ARG A 201 15.43 10.89 11.27
CA ARG A 201 15.31 9.50 10.90
C ARG A 201 16.24 9.18 9.74
N ARG A 202 16.98 8.09 9.84
CA ARG A 202 17.77 7.50 8.78
C ARG A 202 17.15 6.17 8.43
N ASP A 203 16.67 6.04 7.19
CA ASP A 203 16.03 4.83 6.69
C ASP A 203 16.89 4.20 5.60
N GLY A 204 17.11 2.90 5.68
CA GLY A 204 17.80 2.12 4.67
C GLY A 204 16.84 1.11 4.04
N SER A 205 16.71 1.14 2.71
CA SER A 205 15.84 0.26 1.95
C SER A 205 16.61 -0.65 1.00
N SER A 206 16.26 -1.94 0.98
CA SER A 206 16.79 -2.88 0.00
C SER A 206 16.30 -2.65 -1.44
N ARG A 207 15.30 -1.77 -1.64
CA ARG A 207 14.76 -1.41 -2.96
C ARG A 207 15.72 -0.53 -3.76
N PHE A 208 16.67 0.13 -3.09
CA PHE A 208 17.68 0.98 -3.70
C PHE A 208 19.06 0.33 -3.77
N GLY A 209 19.85 0.72 -4.75
CA GLY A 209 21.25 0.32 -4.90
C GLY A 209 22.13 0.75 -3.72
N ALA A 210 23.33 0.21 -3.63
CA ALA A 210 24.21 0.41 -2.46
C ALA A 210 24.52 1.89 -2.19
N ASN A 211 24.66 2.72 -3.24
CA ASN A 211 25.04 4.14 -3.12
C ASN A 211 23.91 5.05 -2.59
N HIS A 212 22.63 4.66 -2.81
CA HIS A 212 21.45 5.47 -2.50
C HIS A 212 20.47 4.78 -1.55
N ARG A 213 20.93 3.72 -0.89
CA ARG A 213 20.12 2.90 0.01
C ARG A 213 19.57 3.68 1.19
N TYR A 214 20.31 4.66 1.69
CA TYR A 214 19.98 5.41 2.91
C TYR A 214 19.44 6.79 2.60
N GLY A 215 18.24 7.10 3.15
CA GLY A 215 17.65 8.43 3.22
C GLY A 215 17.74 9.03 4.62
N TYR A 216 17.80 10.37 4.72
CA TYR A 216 17.83 11.12 5.98
C TYR A 216 16.66 12.10 5.99
N PHE A 217 15.84 12.02 7.02
CA PHE A 217 14.59 12.76 7.12
C PHE A 217 14.54 13.52 8.45
N PRO A 218 15.13 14.74 8.49
CA PRO A 218 15.05 15.63 9.64
C PRO A 218 13.70 16.33 9.67
N GLY A 219 13.28 16.72 10.89
CA GLY A 219 12.13 17.58 11.11
C GLY A 219 12.28 18.39 12.37
N VAL A 220 11.74 19.59 12.36
CA VAL A 220 11.71 20.50 13.51
C VAL A 220 10.31 21.10 13.65
N ASN A 221 9.90 21.36 14.88
CA ASN A 221 8.68 22.09 15.16
C ASN A 221 8.84 23.01 16.37
N ALA A 222 8.08 24.08 16.37
CA ALA A 222 8.00 25.02 17.49
C ALA A 222 6.54 25.43 17.69
N ALA A 223 6.16 25.64 18.95
CA ALA A 223 4.87 26.24 19.26
C ALA A 223 5.01 27.20 20.47
N TRP A 224 4.22 28.25 20.43
CA TRP A 224 4.14 29.26 21.46
C TRP A 224 2.68 29.43 21.90
N ARG A 225 2.42 29.16 23.17
CA ARG A 225 1.11 29.34 23.81
C ARG A 225 1.05 30.74 24.40
N LEU A 226 0.44 31.66 23.67
CA LEU A 226 0.39 33.08 24.01
C LEU A 226 -0.47 33.34 25.26
N THR A 227 -1.53 32.59 25.47
CA THR A 227 -2.41 32.75 26.65
C THR A 227 -1.70 32.59 27.98
N GLU A 228 -0.57 31.87 28.03
CA GLU A 228 0.24 31.73 29.23
C GLU A 228 1.15 32.95 29.48
N GLU A 229 1.22 33.91 28.56
CA GLU A 229 2.03 35.12 28.72
C GLU A 229 1.37 36.15 29.64
N ASN A 230 2.19 36.95 30.33
CA ASN A 230 1.70 37.90 31.29
C ASN A 230 0.84 38.99 30.66
N PHE A 231 1.12 39.38 29.42
CA PHE A 231 0.35 40.40 28.70
C PHE A 231 -1.02 39.91 28.24
N MET A 232 -1.28 38.57 28.26
CA MET A 232 -2.58 37.96 27.94
C MET A 232 -3.44 37.71 29.20
N LYS A 233 -2.89 37.90 30.39
CA LYS A 233 -3.63 37.73 31.65
C LYS A 233 -4.58 38.90 31.84
N GLY A 234 -5.84 38.61 32.23
CA GLY A 234 -6.87 39.59 32.48
C GLY A 234 -7.82 39.85 31.30
N GLN A 235 -7.82 39.01 30.29
CA GLN A 235 -8.83 38.93 29.26
C GLN A 235 -9.60 37.59 29.35
N ASP A 236 -10.91 37.60 29.14
CA ASP A 236 -11.82 36.48 29.35
C ASP A 236 -12.33 35.86 28.03
N ILE A 237 -11.94 36.39 26.90
CA ILE A 237 -12.41 35.94 25.57
C ILE A 237 -11.61 34.76 25.05
N LEU A 238 -10.27 34.87 25.08
CA LEU A 238 -9.35 33.84 24.63
C LEU A 238 -9.02 32.87 25.77
N SER A 239 -9.54 31.67 25.71
CA SER A 239 -9.23 30.61 26.68
C SER A 239 -7.92 29.91 26.40
N ASP A 240 -7.57 29.76 25.10
CA ASP A 240 -6.30 29.28 24.61
C ASP A 240 -5.95 29.96 23.31
N LEU A 241 -4.68 30.29 23.11
CA LEU A 241 -4.15 30.79 21.84
C LEU A 241 -2.73 30.26 21.69
N LYS A 242 -2.52 29.45 20.62
CA LYS A 242 -1.23 28.84 20.33
C LYS A 242 -0.87 29.01 18.85
N ILE A 243 0.31 29.53 18.59
CA ILE A 243 0.91 29.59 17.24
C ILE A 243 1.89 28.43 17.14
N ARG A 244 1.89 27.75 15.99
CA ARG A 244 2.79 26.63 15.72
C ARG A 244 3.38 26.72 14.32
N ALA A 245 4.60 26.24 14.20
CA ALA A 245 5.31 26.13 12.94
C ALA A 245 6.08 24.81 12.90
N SER A 246 6.14 24.19 11.75
CA SER A 246 6.95 22.98 11.52
C SER A 246 7.56 22.97 10.13
N TYR A 247 8.72 22.32 10.06
CA TYR A 247 9.45 22.05 8.83
C TYR A 247 10.00 20.63 8.92
N GLY A 248 9.86 19.84 7.87
CA GLY A 248 10.37 18.49 7.88
C GLY A 248 10.43 17.87 6.49
N LEU A 249 11.23 16.81 6.40
CA LEU A 249 11.40 16.00 5.22
C LEU A 249 10.80 14.62 5.47
N THR A 250 10.13 14.07 4.45
CA THR A 250 9.67 12.67 4.40
C THR A 250 10.16 12.01 3.13
N GLY A 251 10.43 10.71 3.19
CA GLY A 251 10.88 9.91 2.05
C GLY A 251 9.81 8.93 1.58
N ASN A 252 9.77 8.71 0.27
CA ASN A 252 9.00 7.63 -0.34
C ASN A 252 9.94 6.69 -1.08
N GLN A 253 9.68 5.37 -0.98
CA GLN A 253 10.43 4.29 -1.60
C GLN A 253 9.53 3.32 -2.38
N ASP A 254 8.29 3.72 -2.67
CA ASP A 254 7.30 2.82 -3.27
C ASP A 254 7.58 2.56 -4.75
N ILE A 255 8.53 1.67 -4.99
CA ILE A 255 8.94 1.12 -6.28
C ILE A 255 9.01 -0.39 -6.20
N ASP A 256 9.14 -1.05 -7.33
CA ASP A 256 9.36 -2.49 -7.39
C ASP A 256 10.64 -2.88 -6.63
N ASN A 257 10.61 -4.06 -6.03
CA ASN A 257 11.81 -4.64 -5.46
C ASN A 257 12.82 -4.93 -6.59
N TYR A 258 14.11 -4.74 -6.30
CA TYR A 258 15.21 -4.93 -7.25
C TYR A 258 15.21 -3.97 -8.46
N ALA A 259 14.44 -2.88 -8.46
CA ALA A 259 14.39 -1.91 -9.56
C ALA A 259 15.75 -1.28 -9.90
N PHE A 260 16.72 -1.33 -8.99
CA PHE A 260 18.10 -0.88 -9.21
C PHE A 260 18.93 -1.85 -10.09
N ALA A 261 18.50 -3.12 -10.21
CA ALA A 261 19.20 -4.17 -10.93
C ALA A 261 18.48 -4.54 -12.23
N SER A 262 19.23 -4.83 -13.29
CA SER A 262 18.64 -5.41 -14.51
C SER A 262 18.25 -6.86 -14.26
N MET A 263 16.98 -7.18 -14.56
CA MET A 263 16.44 -8.53 -14.42
C MET A 263 16.40 -9.24 -15.76
N TYR A 264 16.61 -10.56 -15.71
CA TYR A 264 16.58 -11.43 -16.86
C TYR A 264 15.67 -12.61 -16.58
N TYR A 265 15.00 -13.09 -17.60
CA TYR A 265 14.21 -14.30 -17.54
C TYR A 265 14.55 -15.27 -18.67
N THR A 266 14.27 -16.53 -18.41
CA THR A 266 14.38 -17.61 -19.39
C THR A 266 12.97 -18.19 -19.60
N ASN A 267 12.39 -17.97 -20.77
CA ASN A 267 11.08 -18.52 -21.10
C ASN A 267 11.16 -19.10 -22.52
N ILE A 268 10.78 -20.37 -22.65
CA ILE A 268 10.86 -21.07 -23.93
C ILE A 268 10.07 -20.36 -25.01
N SER A 269 8.92 -19.78 -24.70
CA SER A 269 8.06 -19.11 -25.69
C SER A 269 8.55 -17.72 -26.13
N THR A 270 9.30 -17.02 -25.28
CA THR A 270 9.70 -15.62 -25.52
C THR A 270 11.19 -15.37 -25.62
N SER A 271 12.02 -16.29 -25.09
CA SER A 271 13.48 -16.16 -25.05
C SER A 271 14.21 -17.20 -25.91
N SER A 272 13.49 -18.10 -26.57
CA SER A 272 14.08 -19.19 -27.33
C SER A 272 14.02 -18.95 -28.84
N TYR A 273 14.97 -19.48 -29.58
CA TYR A 273 15.03 -19.36 -31.04
C TYR A 273 15.69 -20.60 -31.69
N PRO A 274 15.32 -20.92 -32.92
CA PRO A 274 15.95 -22.02 -33.67
C PRO A 274 17.28 -21.57 -34.24
N ILE A 275 18.42 -21.97 -33.64
CA ILE A 275 19.77 -21.58 -34.10
C ILE A 275 20.03 -22.02 -35.53
N ALA A 276 19.59 -23.22 -35.90
CA ALA A 276 19.79 -23.79 -37.23
C ALA A 276 18.63 -23.51 -38.22
N GLY A 277 17.67 -22.67 -37.86
CA GLY A 277 16.46 -22.43 -38.66
C GLY A 277 15.45 -23.60 -38.65
N ASP A 278 15.66 -24.63 -37.86
CA ASP A 278 14.71 -25.72 -37.66
C ASP A 278 13.74 -25.35 -36.50
N PRO A 279 12.41 -25.14 -36.77
CA PRO A 279 11.43 -24.79 -35.78
C PRO A 279 11.24 -25.88 -34.71
N ASN A 280 11.68 -27.11 -34.94
CA ASN A 280 11.61 -28.22 -33.99
C ASN A 280 12.85 -28.31 -33.08
N SER A 281 13.91 -27.55 -33.37
CA SER A 281 15.16 -27.52 -32.60
C SER A 281 15.35 -26.14 -31.95
N VAL A 282 14.60 -25.88 -30.89
CA VAL A 282 14.61 -24.60 -30.20
C VAL A 282 15.67 -24.58 -29.09
N THR A 283 16.57 -23.61 -29.13
CA THR A 283 17.55 -23.39 -28.06
C THR A 283 17.01 -22.34 -27.08
N GLN A 284 17.06 -22.69 -25.82
CA GLN A 284 16.66 -21.78 -24.74
C GLN A 284 17.67 -20.62 -24.61
N GLY A 285 17.19 -19.42 -24.70
CA GLY A 285 17.96 -18.20 -24.51
C GLY A 285 17.58 -17.45 -23.23
N ILE A 286 18.15 -16.25 -23.10
CA ILE A 286 17.89 -15.32 -21.98
C ILE A 286 17.42 -14.01 -22.58
N SER A 287 16.30 -13.51 -22.08
CA SER A 287 15.78 -12.17 -22.43
C SER A 287 15.88 -11.23 -21.24
N LYS A 288 16.10 -9.96 -21.51
CA LYS A 288 16.08 -8.93 -20.49
C LYS A 288 14.62 -8.61 -20.11
N GLU A 289 14.28 -8.78 -18.85
CA GLU A 289 12.95 -8.49 -18.32
C GLU A 289 12.76 -7.00 -18.04
N SER A 290 13.76 -6.40 -17.39
CA SER A 290 13.76 -4.98 -17.06
C SER A 290 15.16 -4.37 -17.12
N ILE A 291 15.21 -3.07 -17.37
CA ILE A 291 16.43 -2.29 -17.19
C ILE A 291 16.48 -1.83 -15.75
N GLY A 292 17.54 -2.16 -15.03
CA GLY A 292 17.82 -1.62 -13.71
C GLY A 292 18.39 -0.21 -13.79
N ASN A 293 18.12 0.57 -12.73
CA ASN A 293 18.72 1.88 -12.54
C ASN A 293 19.44 1.92 -11.17
N PRO A 294 20.78 1.75 -11.14
CA PRO A 294 21.52 1.72 -9.88
C PRO A 294 21.55 3.07 -9.14
N ASP A 295 21.20 4.16 -9.82
CA ASP A 295 21.19 5.53 -9.28
C ASP A 295 19.84 5.92 -8.67
N LEU A 296 18.89 4.98 -8.60
CA LEU A 296 17.61 5.21 -7.92
C LEU A 296 17.82 5.61 -6.46
N LYS A 297 17.17 6.71 -6.07
CA LYS A 297 17.20 7.27 -4.72
C LYS A 297 15.80 7.54 -4.20
N TRP A 298 15.72 7.87 -2.93
CA TRP A 298 14.48 8.24 -2.26
C TRP A 298 13.83 9.45 -2.92
N GLU A 299 12.55 9.36 -3.23
CA GLU A 299 11.69 10.52 -3.47
C GLU A 299 11.55 11.27 -2.15
N THR A 300 11.68 12.60 -2.17
CA THR A 300 11.71 13.42 -0.96
C THR A 300 10.62 14.50 -1.02
N THR A 301 9.79 14.55 0.01
CA THR A 301 8.83 15.64 0.20
C THR A 301 9.28 16.52 1.35
N THR A 302 9.52 17.79 1.07
CA THR A 302 9.73 18.84 2.06
C THR A 302 8.38 19.47 2.39
N GLN A 303 8.06 19.57 3.67
CA GLN A 303 6.81 20.18 4.14
C GLN A 303 7.10 21.28 5.14
N THR A 304 6.51 22.46 4.90
CA THR A 304 6.42 23.58 5.85
C THR A 304 4.96 23.75 6.24
N ASN A 305 4.69 23.90 7.53
CA ASN A 305 3.34 24.17 8.05
C ASN A 305 3.41 25.30 9.08
N ILE A 306 2.47 26.23 9.00
CA ILE A 306 2.23 27.28 10.00
C ILE A 306 0.76 27.20 10.40
N GLY A 307 0.50 27.16 11.72
CA GLY A 307 -0.85 27.01 12.22
C GLY A 307 -1.12 27.86 13.45
N ILE A 308 -2.40 28.12 13.66
CA ILE A 308 -2.93 28.84 14.83
C ILE A 308 -4.07 28.01 15.40
N ASP A 309 -4.02 27.73 16.70
CA ASP A 309 -5.11 27.15 17.47
C ASP A 309 -5.64 28.20 18.45
N ALA A 310 -6.96 28.41 18.44
CA ALA A 310 -7.61 29.35 19.34
C ALA A 310 -8.85 28.72 20.00
N GLY A 311 -8.90 28.78 21.32
CA GLY A 311 -10.08 28.47 22.13
C GLY A 311 -10.71 29.76 22.65
N LEU A 312 -11.97 29.96 22.45
CA LEU A 312 -12.70 31.16 22.89
C LEU A 312 -13.88 30.75 23.83
N PHE A 313 -14.26 31.70 24.70
CA PHE A 313 -15.43 31.57 25.59
C PHE A 313 -15.38 30.29 26.43
N ASN A 314 -14.30 30.07 27.19
CA ASN A 314 -14.06 28.87 27.96
C ASN A 314 -14.05 27.59 27.09
N ASN A 315 -13.40 27.66 25.93
CA ASN A 315 -13.28 26.59 24.92
C ASN A 315 -14.65 26.12 24.35
N LYS A 316 -15.69 26.97 24.41
CA LYS A 316 -16.96 26.70 23.72
C LYS A 316 -16.78 26.79 22.20
N LEU A 317 -15.95 27.69 21.72
CA LEU A 317 -15.58 27.81 20.32
C LEU A 317 -14.10 27.52 20.17
N ASN A 318 -13.75 26.48 19.39
CA ASN A 318 -12.39 26.09 19.07
C ASN A 318 -12.16 26.27 17.58
N LEU A 319 -11.06 26.94 17.24
CA LEU A 319 -10.63 27.22 15.88
C LEU A 319 -9.23 26.65 15.68
N SER A 320 -9.01 25.97 14.57
CA SER A 320 -7.67 25.58 14.13
C SER A 320 -7.52 25.96 12.65
N PHE A 321 -6.51 26.73 12.36
CA PHE A 321 -6.16 27.14 10.99
C PHE A 321 -4.75 26.72 10.69
N ASP A 322 -4.55 26.04 9.55
CA ASP A 322 -3.26 25.61 9.03
C ASP A 322 -3.06 26.11 7.61
N PHE A 323 -1.86 26.58 7.35
CA PHE A 323 -1.35 26.81 6.00
C PHE A 323 -0.13 25.92 5.81
N TYR A 324 -0.11 25.15 4.70
CA TYR A 324 0.99 24.27 4.38
C TYR A 324 1.51 24.45 2.97
N HIS A 325 2.80 24.22 2.83
CA HIS A 325 3.52 24.11 1.58
C HIS A 325 4.26 22.79 1.55
N LYS A 326 3.96 21.95 0.53
CA LYS A 326 4.64 20.69 0.27
C LYS A 326 5.33 20.76 -1.08
N TYR A 327 6.59 20.37 -1.11
CA TYR A 327 7.38 20.29 -2.32
C TYR A 327 8.02 18.92 -2.42
N THR A 328 7.62 18.15 -3.42
CA THR A 328 8.13 16.79 -3.68
C THR A 328 9.10 16.85 -4.84
N THR A 329 10.28 16.31 -4.62
CA THR A 329 11.36 16.20 -5.62
C THR A 329 11.75 14.76 -5.84
N ASP A 330 12.42 14.50 -6.97
CA ASP A 330 12.93 13.17 -7.31
C ASP A 330 11.81 12.11 -7.37
N ILE A 331 10.64 12.48 -7.91
CA ILE A 331 9.48 11.61 -7.99
C ILE A 331 9.85 10.32 -8.72
N LEU A 332 9.50 9.18 -8.09
CA LEU A 332 9.79 7.85 -8.59
C LEU A 332 8.75 7.42 -9.63
N GLN A 333 9.12 7.43 -10.91
CA GLN A 333 8.23 7.08 -12.02
C GLN A 333 8.88 6.13 -13.00
N ARG A 334 8.06 5.27 -13.65
CA ARG A 334 8.46 4.54 -14.83
C ARG A 334 8.37 5.44 -16.05
N ILE A 335 9.46 5.55 -16.80
CA ILE A 335 9.47 6.32 -18.04
C ILE A 335 9.08 5.43 -19.22
N THR A 336 8.33 5.99 -20.18
CA THR A 336 8.08 5.31 -21.43
C THR A 336 9.37 5.14 -22.22
N TYR A 337 9.70 3.90 -22.56
CA TYR A 337 10.88 3.59 -23.35
C TYR A 337 10.45 3.18 -24.77
N PRO A 338 11.12 3.66 -25.84
CA PRO A 338 10.79 3.26 -27.20
C PRO A 338 10.89 1.73 -27.37
N SER A 339 9.89 1.10 -27.93
CA SER A 339 9.85 -0.35 -28.17
C SER A 339 11.00 -0.85 -29.08
N THR A 340 11.59 0.05 -29.88
CA THR A 340 12.78 -0.22 -30.69
C THR A 340 14.03 -0.58 -29.86
N GLY A 341 14.04 -0.26 -28.55
CA GLY A 341 15.09 -0.65 -27.63
C GLY A 341 15.06 -2.11 -27.19
N GLY A 342 14.06 -2.89 -27.61
CA GLY A 342 13.95 -4.33 -27.33
C GLY A 342 13.76 -4.68 -25.84
N VAL A 343 13.21 -3.77 -25.05
CA VAL A 343 13.04 -3.94 -23.60
C VAL A 343 11.59 -4.13 -23.25
N ALA A 344 11.28 -5.16 -22.47
CA ALA A 344 9.91 -5.47 -22.05
C ALA A 344 9.35 -4.48 -21.01
N SER A 345 10.17 -4.03 -20.05
CA SER A 345 9.75 -3.14 -18.97
C SER A 345 10.63 -1.90 -18.86
N ALA A 346 10.00 -0.74 -18.78
CA ALA A 346 10.68 0.53 -18.61
C ALA A 346 11.31 0.66 -17.21
N PRO A 347 12.50 1.30 -17.10
CA PRO A 347 13.15 1.53 -15.81
C PRO A 347 12.39 2.56 -14.97
N PHE A 348 12.52 2.45 -13.65
CA PHE A 348 12.22 3.55 -12.74
C PHE A 348 13.31 4.62 -12.81
N MET A 349 12.88 5.88 -12.69
CA MET A 349 13.78 7.03 -12.59
C MET A 349 13.24 8.03 -11.58
N ASN A 350 14.15 8.79 -10.98
CA ASN A 350 13.80 9.96 -10.18
C ASN A 350 13.64 11.17 -11.11
N ILE A 351 12.42 11.45 -11.53
CA ILE A 351 12.09 12.53 -12.45
C ILE A 351 10.81 13.24 -12.03
N GLY A 352 10.81 14.55 -12.20
CA GLY A 352 9.66 15.38 -11.89
C GLY A 352 9.68 15.91 -10.46
N GLU A 353 8.93 16.96 -10.32
CA GLU A 353 8.72 17.72 -9.10
C GLU A 353 7.24 18.08 -9.00
N MET A 354 6.74 18.23 -7.79
CA MET A 354 5.35 18.59 -7.54
C MET A 354 5.26 19.51 -6.33
N GLN A 355 4.49 20.56 -6.46
CA GLN A 355 4.23 21.50 -5.39
C GLN A 355 2.76 21.53 -5.02
N ASN A 356 2.48 21.50 -3.72
CA ASN A 356 1.14 21.63 -3.17
C ASN A 356 1.11 22.73 -2.11
N ASN A 357 0.29 23.75 -2.34
CA ASN A 357 -0.02 24.79 -1.37
C ASN A 357 -1.46 24.63 -0.92
N GLY A 358 -1.71 24.64 0.38
CA GLY A 358 -3.07 24.48 0.87
C GLY A 358 -3.30 25.10 2.24
N TYR A 359 -4.58 25.21 2.57
CA TYR A 359 -5.05 25.65 3.87
C TYR A 359 -6.15 24.72 4.40
N GLU A 360 -6.23 24.64 5.72
CA GLU A 360 -7.24 23.89 6.44
C GLU A 360 -7.77 24.76 7.58
N LEU A 361 -9.08 24.85 7.69
CA LEU A 361 -9.78 25.54 8.76
C LEU A 361 -10.77 24.57 9.42
N ASN A 362 -10.60 24.38 10.71
CA ASN A 362 -11.52 23.60 11.54
C ASN A 362 -12.15 24.53 12.58
N ILE A 363 -13.48 24.56 12.64
CA ILE A 363 -14.26 25.33 13.59
C ILE A 363 -15.14 24.33 14.35
N ASN A 364 -15.01 24.28 15.65
CA ASN A 364 -15.85 23.45 16.51
C ASN A 364 -16.49 24.33 17.59
N PHE A 365 -17.82 24.36 17.62
CA PHE A 365 -18.59 25.03 18.63
C PHE A 365 -19.35 24.01 19.47
N GLN A 366 -19.15 24.05 20.79
CA GLN A 366 -19.84 23.19 21.76
C GLN A 366 -20.45 24.04 22.88
N ASN A 367 -21.66 23.71 23.27
CA ASN A 367 -22.29 24.36 24.41
C ASN A 367 -23.22 23.40 25.13
N THR A 368 -23.42 23.66 26.44
CA THR A 368 -24.41 22.98 27.27
C THR A 368 -25.34 24.03 27.80
N THR A 369 -26.63 23.88 27.57
CA THR A 369 -27.66 24.78 28.11
C THR A 369 -27.86 24.56 29.61
N ASP A 370 -28.47 25.50 30.28
CA ASP A 370 -28.77 25.39 31.71
C ASP A 370 -29.69 24.20 32.05
N TYR A 371 -30.45 23.70 31.08
CA TYR A 371 -31.31 22.52 31.18
C TYR A 371 -30.59 21.20 30.90
N GLY A 372 -29.23 21.22 30.74
CA GLY A 372 -28.40 20.02 30.51
C GLY A 372 -28.37 19.54 29.04
N PHE A 373 -28.99 20.24 28.10
CA PHE A 373 -28.89 19.89 26.69
C PHE A 373 -27.51 20.29 26.13
N ARG A 374 -26.73 19.29 25.65
CA ARG A 374 -25.42 19.48 25.04
C ARG A 374 -25.52 19.36 23.53
N TYR A 375 -24.92 20.30 22.82
CA TYR A 375 -24.82 20.28 21.37
C TYR A 375 -23.41 20.69 20.90
N GLU A 376 -23.03 20.15 19.75
CA GLU A 376 -21.74 20.38 19.10
C GLU A 376 -21.97 20.59 17.62
N LEU A 377 -21.33 21.62 17.05
CA LEU A 377 -21.38 21.98 15.64
C LEU A 377 -19.96 22.07 15.11
N GLY A 378 -19.62 21.28 14.10
CA GLY A 378 -18.33 21.27 13.45
C GLY A 378 -18.41 21.75 11.99
N LEU A 379 -17.45 22.58 11.58
CA LEU A 379 -17.25 22.98 10.19
C LEU A 379 -15.79 22.78 9.84
N ILE A 380 -15.54 22.05 8.74
CA ILE A 380 -14.21 21.84 8.19
C ILE A 380 -14.20 22.40 6.77
N LEU A 381 -13.25 23.29 6.50
CA LEU A 381 -13.00 23.85 5.18
C LEU A 381 -11.55 23.59 4.82
N SER A 382 -11.29 23.08 3.62
CA SER A 382 -9.95 22.89 3.10
C SER A 382 -9.90 23.26 1.62
N GLY A 383 -8.73 23.73 1.20
CA GLY A 383 -8.46 24.01 -0.20
C GLY A 383 -6.98 23.85 -0.49
N TYR A 384 -6.65 23.38 -1.69
CA TYR A 384 -5.26 23.28 -2.11
C TYR A 384 -5.11 23.55 -3.60
N ARG A 385 -3.90 23.93 -3.99
CA ARG A 385 -3.45 24.07 -5.37
C ARG A 385 -2.24 23.19 -5.60
N ASN A 386 -2.30 22.41 -6.65
CA ASN A 386 -1.23 21.52 -7.10
C ASN A 386 -0.60 22.12 -8.37
N GLU A 387 0.73 22.13 -8.43
CA GLU A 387 1.53 22.59 -9.57
C GLU A 387 2.68 21.63 -9.86
#